data_4e7dfc135b51cdbd7272b59489fa2e56
#
_entry.id   4e7dfc135b51cdbd7272b59489fa2e56
#
_cell.length_a   1.000
_cell.length_b   1.000
_cell.length_c   1.000
_cell.angle_alpha   90.00
_cell.angle_beta   90.00
_cell.angle_gamma   90.00
#
_symmetry.space_group_name_H-M   'P 1'
#
loop_
_entity.id
_entity.type
_entity.pdbx_description
1 polymer ?
#
loop_
_entity_poly.entity_id
_entity_poly.type
_entity_poly.pdbx_seq_one_letter_code
_entity_poly.pdbx_strand_id
1 'polypeptide(L)'
;EPALACHPCSFNQICGFDHACLRQIEPDLAASLALGQLKHGSWLEGLTDEMRASKARIWLTGRDACGFSDIQCISGHQGQGQSAWLAWQRYFWRQILDNVSGIQPSCSPKKPDFPAPANYVEHAAPVLRQVAGILESLAGAAALAGKNPRAGKILLQGCDNVQSLLDACAPLASLGDFWRELRNDSDDIGKFAAQLGVLSKNLTNFAAELVGKE
;
A
#
# COMPACT_ATOMS: atom_id res chain seq x y z
N GLU A 1 -2.62 -3.12 16.68
CA GLU A 1 -3.73 -3.11 15.75
C GLU A 1 -4.68 -4.26 16.10
N PRO A 2 -5.91 -3.97 16.50
CA PRO A 2 -6.87 -5.01 16.84
C PRO A 2 -7.33 -5.72 15.57
N ALA A 3 -7.59 -7.01 15.67
CA ALA A 3 -8.25 -7.79 14.61
C ALA A 3 -9.75 -7.41 14.55
N LEU A 4 -10.06 -6.17 14.25
CA LEU A 4 -11.41 -5.66 14.11
C LEU A 4 -11.76 -5.48 12.63
N ALA A 5 -12.94 -5.91 12.24
CA ALA A 5 -13.43 -5.78 10.86
C ALA A 5 -13.57 -4.33 10.36
N CYS A 6 -13.59 -3.36 11.29
CA CYS A 6 -13.67 -1.93 10.99
C CYS A 6 -12.33 -1.25 10.72
N HIS A 7 -11.21 -1.97 10.72
CA HIS A 7 -9.90 -1.38 10.48
C HIS A 7 -9.44 -1.59 9.03
N PRO A 8 -8.93 -0.55 8.33
CA PRO A 8 -8.72 0.83 8.77
C PRO A 8 -10.04 1.61 8.96
N CYS A 9 -10.05 2.47 9.98
CA CYS A 9 -11.23 3.23 10.37
C CYS A 9 -11.48 4.41 9.42
N SER A 10 -12.73 4.59 9.00
CA SER A 10 -13.18 5.81 8.32
C SER A 10 -13.52 6.86 9.38
N PHE A 11 -12.66 7.87 9.54
CA PHE A 11 -12.77 8.89 10.59
C PHE A 11 -14.06 9.73 10.56
N ASN A 12 -14.80 9.70 9.44
CA ASN A 12 -16.02 10.48 9.23
C ASN A 12 -17.30 9.68 9.49
N GLN A 13 -17.20 8.48 10.04
CA GLN A 13 -18.35 7.62 10.31
C GLN A 13 -18.51 7.34 11.79
N ILE A 14 -19.77 7.20 12.22
CA ILE A 14 -20.08 6.77 13.59
C ILE A 14 -19.50 5.36 13.79
N CYS A 15 -18.76 5.16 14.90
CA CYS A 15 -18.15 3.89 15.20
C CYS A 15 -19.21 2.84 15.59
N GLY A 16 -19.49 1.89 14.70
CA GLY A 16 -20.41 0.76 14.97
C GLY A 16 -19.88 -0.29 15.96
N PHE A 17 -18.63 -0.15 16.42
CA PHE A 17 -17.95 -1.07 17.36
C PHE A 17 -17.65 -0.42 18.71
N ASP A 18 -18.30 0.70 19.02
CA ASP A 18 -18.17 1.41 20.31
C ASP A 18 -16.70 1.60 20.73
N HIS A 19 -15.87 2.05 19.81
CA HIS A 19 -14.44 2.29 20.02
C HIS A 19 -13.66 1.10 20.62
N ALA A 20 -14.04 -0.13 20.30
CA ALA A 20 -13.40 -1.35 20.81
C ALA A 20 -11.87 -1.36 20.53
N CYS A 21 -11.42 -0.73 19.43
CA CYS A 21 -10.00 -0.58 19.11
C CYS A 21 -9.21 0.17 20.20
N LEU A 22 -9.79 1.20 20.80
CA LEU A 22 -9.15 1.97 21.89
C LEU A 22 -9.09 1.15 23.19
N ARG A 23 -10.13 0.35 23.48
CA ARG A 23 -10.16 -0.51 24.67
C ARG A 23 -9.21 -1.69 24.60
N GLN A 24 -8.76 -2.07 23.41
CA GLN A 24 -7.78 -3.15 23.23
C GLN A 24 -6.33 -2.70 23.46
N ILE A 25 -6.10 -1.39 23.57
CA ILE A 25 -4.80 -0.85 23.93
C ILE A 25 -4.75 -0.74 25.46
N GLU A 26 -4.03 -1.65 26.09
CA GLU A 26 -3.86 -1.67 27.54
C GLU A 26 -3.05 -0.44 27.97
N PRO A 27 -3.55 0.36 28.96
CA PRO A 27 -2.80 1.54 29.44
C PRO A 27 -1.40 1.20 29.97
N ASP A 28 -1.24 0.03 30.61
CA ASP A 28 0.03 -0.43 31.16
C ASP A 28 1.04 -0.70 30.05
N LEU A 29 0.63 -1.19 28.88
CA LEU A 29 1.48 -1.34 27.72
C LEU A 29 2.02 0.02 27.25
N ALA A 30 1.15 1.02 27.13
CA ALA A 30 1.55 2.36 26.70
C ALA A 30 2.51 3.00 27.72
N ALA A 31 2.21 2.88 29.02
CA ALA A 31 3.06 3.37 30.11
C ALA A 31 4.43 2.69 30.10
N SER A 32 4.47 1.36 29.92
CA SER A 32 5.72 0.59 29.89
C SER A 32 6.61 0.97 28.72
N LEU A 33 6.04 1.17 27.52
CA LEU A 33 6.77 1.65 26.35
C LEU A 33 7.38 3.05 26.60
N ALA A 34 6.59 3.97 27.14
CA ALA A 34 7.07 5.31 27.47
C ALA A 34 8.20 5.28 28.51
N LEU A 35 8.07 4.48 29.55
CA LEU A 35 9.10 4.31 30.58
C LEU A 35 10.35 3.64 30.01
N GLY A 36 10.21 2.68 29.12
CA GLY A 36 11.32 2.04 28.41
C GLY A 36 12.13 3.06 27.62
N GLN A 37 11.45 3.90 26.83
CA GLN A 37 12.08 4.98 26.08
C GLN A 37 12.81 5.97 27.01
N LEU A 38 12.17 6.37 28.11
CA LEU A 38 12.77 7.30 29.06
C LEU A 38 14.00 6.73 29.78
N LYS A 39 14.00 5.44 30.12
CA LYS A 39 15.09 4.81 30.86
C LYS A 39 16.27 4.41 29.97
N HIS A 40 15.98 3.97 28.76
CA HIS A 40 16.98 3.35 27.87
C HIS A 40 17.28 4.18 26.63
N GLY A 41 16.51 5.23 26.34
CA GLY A 41 16.64 6.01 25.12
C GLY A 41 16.27 5.24 23.83
N SER A 42 15.71 4.03 23.99
CA SER A 42 15.36 3.14 22.88
C SER A 42 14.04 2.41 23.16
N TRP A 43 13.11 2.50 22.22
CA TRP A 43 11.87 1.75 22.27
C TRP A 43 12.07 0.23 22.21
N LEU A 44 13.12 -0.22 21.55
CA LEU A 44 13.44 -1.64 21.38
C LEU A 44 13.93 -2.28 22.68
N GLU A 45 14.74 -1.57 23.46
CA GLU A 45 15.25 -2.04 24.74
C GLU A 45 14.20 -2.06 25.84
N GLY A 46 13.12 -1.25 25.67
CA GLY A 46 11.97 -1.25 26.57
C GLY A 46 10.95 -2.36 26.31
N LEU A 47 11.08 -3.11 25.22
CA LEU A 47 10.13 -4.17 24.85
C LEU A 47 10.40 -5.46 25.61
N THR A 48 9.51 -5.80 26.55
CA THR A 48 9.50 -7.13 27.20
C THR A 48 8.82 -8.17 26.30
N ASP A 49 9.02 -9.46 26.63
CA ASP A 49 8.33 -10.56 25.92
C ASP A 49 6.82 -10.50 26.08
N GLU A 50 6.33 -10.02 27.23
CA GLU A 50 4.91 -9.78 27.47
C GLU A 50 4.32 -8.71 26.53
N MET A 51 5.06 -7.60 26.33
CA MET A 51 4.68 -6.58 25.39
C MET A 51 4.65 -7.09 23.95
N ARG A 52 5.61 -7.96 23.57
CA ARG A 52 5.66 -8.59 22.25
C ARG A 52 4.50 -9.55 22.04
N ALA A 53 4.05 -10.22 23.11
CA ALA A 53 2.91 -11.13 23.10
C ALA A 53 1.55 -10.42 23.22
N SER A 54 1.53 -9.10 23.47
CA SER A 54 0.29 -8.34 23.61
C SER A 54 -0.54 -8.37 22.34
N LYS A 55 -1.86 -8.18 22.47
CA LYS A 55 -2.77 -8.09 21.32
C LYS A 55 -2.57 -6.80 20.51
N ALA A 56 -1.90 -5.80 21.09
CA ALA A 56 -1.60 -4.55 20.42
C ALA A 56 -0.34 -4.70 19.56
N ARG A 57 -0.41 -4.24 18.32
CA ARG A 57 0.75 -4.12 17.45
C ARG A 57 1.46 -2.81 17.73
N ILE A 58 2.76 -2.88 17.90
CA ILE A 58 3.62 -1.74 18.18
C ILE A 58 4.41 -1.42 16.91
N TRP A 59 4.31 -0.19 16.47
CA TRP A 59 4.97 0.29 15.26
C TRP A 59 6.02 1.34 15.62
N LEU A 60 7.21 1.18 15.07
CA LEU A 60 8.28 2.16 15.16
C LEU A 60 8.43 2.88 13.82
N THR A 61 8.41 4.20 13.88
CA THR A 61 8.75 5.04 12.72
C THR A 61 10.26 5.21 12.66
N GLY A 62 10.84 4.97 11.51
CA GLY A 62 12.28 5.08 11.29
C GLY A 62 12.60 5.52 9.87
N ARG A 63 13.82 5.22 9.44
CA ARG A 63 14.25 5.34 8.05
C ARG A 63 14.74 3.99 7.55
N ASP A 64 14.42 3.69 6.30
CA ASP A 64 14.97 2.53 5.62
C ASP A 64 16.44 2.76 5.23
N ALA A 65 17.09 1.73 4.67
CA ALA A 65 18.48 1.83 4.20
C ALA A 65 18.69 2.88 3.11
N CYS A 66 17.61 3.32 2.46
CA CYS A 66 17.61 4.36 1.44
C CYS A 66 17.30 5.75 2.00
N GLY A 67 17.10 5.89 3.32
CA GLY A 67 16.80 7.15 4.01
C GLY A 67 15.34 7.58 3.96
N PHE A 68 14.44 6.77 3.39
CA PHE A 68 13.00 7.08 3.34
C PHE A 68 12.29 6.66 4.63
N SER A 69 11.18 7.31 4.93
CA SER A 69 10.34 6.94 6.07
C SER A 69 9.99 5.46 6.05
N ASP A 70 10.23 4.80 7.16
CA ASP A 70 9.92 3.40 7.38
C ASP A 70 9.05 3.22 8.62
N ILE A 71 8.12 2.27 8.56
CA ILE A 71 7.28 1.87 9.69
C ILE A 71 7.51 0.38 9.92
N GLN A 72 8.10 0.04 11.04
CA GLN A 72 8.43 -1.34 11.40
C GLN A 72 7.54 -1.82 12.54
N CYS A 73 6.92 -2.99 12.37
CA CYS A 73 6.22 -3.65 13.45
C CYS A 73 7.25 -4.29 14.38
N ILE A 74 7.35 -3.82 15.62
CA ILE A 74 8.35 -4.30 16.59
C ILE A 74 7.78 -5.26 17.63
N SER A 75 6.49 -5.58 17.56
CA SER A 75 5.78 -6.47 18.48
C SER A 75 5.73 -7.95 18.03
N GLY A 76 6.57 -8.36 17.08
CA GLY A 76 6.63 -9.77 16.65
C GLY A 76 5.58 -10.21 15.63
N HIS A 77 4.73 -9.30 15.13
CA HIS A 77 3.66 -9.60 14.17
C HIS A 77 4.00 -9.23 12.73
N GLN A 78 5.26 -9.06 12.41
CA GLN A 78 5.74 -8.52 11.11
C GLN A 78 5.27 -9.32 9.90
N GLY A 79 5.32 -10.65 9.99
CA GLY A 79 4.95 -11.56 8.92
C GLY A 79 3.46 -11.97 8.92
N GLN A 80 2.59 -11.29 9.67
CA GLN A 80 1.21 -11.74 9.87
C GLN A 80 0.17 -10.69 9.45
N GLY A 81 -0.89 -11.17 8.80
CA GLY A 81 -2.09 -10.39 8.48
C GLY A 81 -1.78 -9.04 7.83
N GLN A 82 -2.39 -7.99 8.35
CA GLN A 82 -2.24 -6.63 7.80
C GLN A 82 -0.81 -6.10 7.89
N SER A 83 -0.02 -6.47 8.90
CA SER A 83 1.37 -6.02 9.01
C SER A 83 2.21 -6.52 7.84
N ALA A 84 2.02 -7.79 7.47
CA ALA A 84 2.68 -8.38 6.32
C ALA A 84 2.21 -7.71 5.02
N TRP A 85 0.90 -7.45 4.90
CA TRP A 85 0.35 -6.77 3.73
C TRP A 85 0.90 -5.34 3.57
N LEU A 86 0.98 -4.56 4.65
CA LEU A 86 1.57 -3.23 4.63
C LEU A 86 3.05 -3.24 4.20
N ALA A 87 3.83 -4.22 4.66
CA ALA A 87 5.22 -4.36 4.23
C ALA A 87 5.33 -4.64 2.72
N TRP A 88 4.48 -5.52 2.19
CA TRP A 88 4.40 -5.78 0.76
C TRP A 88 3.94 -4.57 -0.05
N GLN A 89 2.92 -3.84 0.42
CA GLN A 89 2.48 -2.59 -0.21
C GLN A 89 3.60 -1.56 -0.28
N ARG A 90 4.37 -1.38 0.81
CA ARG A 90 5.48 -0.42 0.86
C ARG A 90 6.60 -0.78 -0.10
N TYR A 91 7.00 -2.05 -0.14
CA TYR A 91 7.96 -2.55 -1.12
C TYR A 91 7.50 -2.23 -2.54
N PHE A 92 6.25 -2.49 -2.86
CA PHE A 92 5.65 -2.24 -4.14
C PHE A 92 5.54 -0.72 -4.46
N TRP A 93 5.08 0.09 -3.49
CA TRP A 93 4.97 1.53 -3.66
C TRP A 93 6.30 2.18 -4.00
N ARG A 94 7.37 1.76 -3.38
CA ARG A 94 8.71 2.25 -3.67
C ARG A 94 9.08 2.01 -5.13
N GLN A 95 8.78 0.83 -5.65
CA GLN A 95 9.05 0.52 -7.07
C GLN A 95 8.18 1.35 -8.02
N ILE A 96 6.88 1.50 -7.71
CA ILE A 96 5.97 2.28 -8.57
C ILE A 96 6.41 3.75 -8.63
N LEU A 97 6.60 4.38 -7.48
CA LEU A 97 6.88 5.81 -7.41
C LEU A 97 8.19 6.17 -8.12
N ASP A 98 9.24 5.38 -7.93
CA ASP A 98 10.51 5.59 -8.61
C ASP A 98 10.37 5.43 -10.13
N ASN A 99 9.68 4.37 -10.58
CA ASN A 99 9.52 4.06 -12.00
C ASN A 99 8.60 5.07 -12.72
N VAL A 100 7.47 5.44 -12.11
CA VAL A 100 6.51 6.39 -12.71
C VAL A 100 7.08 7.81 -12.75
N SER A 101 7.90 8.17 -11.77
CA SER A 101 8.60 9.46 -11.74
C SER A 101 9.83 9.51 -12.63
N GLY A 102 10.26 8.39 -13.19
CA GLY A 102 11.50 8.31 -14.01
C GLY A 102 12.78 8.53 -13.19
N ILE A 103 12.69 8.42 -11.86
CA ILE A 103 13.82 8.59 -10.95
C ILE A 103 14.53 7.24 -10.85
N GLN A 104 15.84 7.25 -11.13
CA GLN A 104 16.68 6.09 -10.85
C GLN A 104 16.93 6.01 -9.33
N PRO A 105 16.43 5.00 -8.63
CA PRO A 105 16.63 4.90 -7.19
C PRO A 105 18.12 4.68 -6.89
N SER A 106 18.65 5.46 -5.94
CA SER A 106 19.99 5.24 -5.40
C SER A 106 20.13 3.94 -4.62
N CYS A 107 19.01 3.29 -4.33
CA CYS A 107 18.91 2.09 -3.52
C CYS A 107 17.59 1.36 -3.84
N SER A 108 17.66 0.06 -4.02
CA SER A 108 16.48 -0.78 -4.22
C SER A 108 15.79 -1.09 -2.89
N PRO A 109 14.45 -0.99 -2.83
CA PRO A 109 13.71 -1.38 -1.64
C PRO A 109 13.90 -2.86 -1.35
N LYS A 110 14.09 -3.20 -0.07
CA LYS A 110 14.22 -4.61 0.35
C LYS A 110 12.85 -5.29 0.26
N LYS A 111 12.80 -6.39 -0.48
CA LYS A 111 11.62 -7.27 -0.51
C LYS A 111 11.38 -7.87 0.89
N PRO A 112 10.12 -7.98 1.35
CA PRO A 112 9.80 -8.71 2.58
C PRO A 112 10.31 -10.16 2.51
N ASP A 113 10.87 -10.65 3.62
CA ASP A 113 11.39 -12.01 3.77
C ASP A 113 10.34 -13.04 4.20
N PHE A 114 9.08 -12.64 4.20
CA PHE A 114 7.91 -13.46 4.49
C PHE A 114 6.88 -13.35 3.34
N PRO A 115 6.01 -14.36 3.16
CA PRO A 115 5.00 -14.35 2.11
C PRO A 115 3.95 -13.28 2.33
N ALA A 116 3.36 -12.79 1.24
CA ALA A 116 2.16 -11.96 1.31
C ALA A 116 1.00 -12.80 1.87
N PRO A 117 0.14 -12.24 2.74
CA PRO A 117 -0.96 -12.99 3.34
C PRO A 117 -1.99 -13.43 2.30
N ALA A 118 -2.34 -14.72 2.29
CA ALA A 118 -3.17 -15.33 1.27
C ALA A 118 -4.53 -14.62 1.06
N ASN A 119 -5.19 -14.24 2.15
CA ASN A 119 -6.47 -13.53 2.11
C ASN A 119 -6.40 -12.17 1.41
N TYR A 120 -5.25 -11.47 1.47
CA TYR A 120 -5.05 -10.23 0.72
C TYR A 120 -4.69 -10.51 -0.75
N VAL A 121 -3.87 -11.54 -0.97
CA VAL A 121 -3.45 -11.95 -2.33
C VAL A 121 -4.63 -12.39 -3.17
N GLU A 122 -5.54 -13.21 -2.62
CA GLU A 122 -6.76 -13.67 -3.31
C GLU A 122 -7.61 -12.52 -3.86
N HIS A 123 -7.71 -11.42 -3.11
CA HIS A 123 -8.48 -10.26 -3.52
C HIS A 123 -7.70 -9.30 -4.41
N ALA A 124 -6.43 -9.05 -4.08
CA ALA A 124 -5.62 -8.05 -4.76
C ALA A 124 -5.08 -8.51 -6.11
N ALA A 125 -4.55 -9.74 -6.22
CA ALA A 125 -3.86 -10.18 -7.43
C ALA A 125 -4.75 -10.22 -8.69
N PRO A 126 -6.01 -10.68 -8.64
CA PRO A 126 -6.90 -10.62 -9.81
C PRO A 126 -7.17 -9.17 -10.25
N VAL A 127 -7.43 -8.28 -9.30
CA VAL A 127 -7.70 -6.85 -9.58
C VAL A 127 -6.48 -6.17 -10.18
N LEU A 128 -5.28 -6.43 -9.66
CA LEU A 128 -4.03 -5.90 -10.20
C LEU A 128 -3.82 -6.32 -11.66
N ARG A 129 -4.05 -7.59 -12.00
CA ARG A 129 -3.95 -8.08 -13.38
C ARG A 129 -4.97 -7.42 -14.30
N GLN A 130 -6.22 -7.29 -13.84
CA GLN A 130 -7.29 -6.64 -14.60
C GLN A 130 -6.97 -5.17 -14.85
N VAL A 131 -6.57 -4.44 -13.82
CA VAL A 131 -6.17 -3.03 -13.92
C VAL A 131 -4.98 -2.89 -14.85
N ALA A 132 -3.95 -3.73 -14.73
CA ALA A 132 -2.78 -3.71 -15.60
C ALA A 132 -3.16 -3.85 -17.10
N GLY A 133 -4.04 -4.79 -17.43
CA GLY A 133 -4.51 -4.97 -18.81
C GLY A 133 -5.31 -3.77 -19.34
N ILE A 134 -6.12 -3.14 -18.48
CA ILE A 134 -6.83 -1.91 -18.85
C ILE A 134 -5.83 -0.78 -19.10
N LEU A 135 -4.85 -0.57 -18.20
CA LEU A 135 -3.85 0.49 -18.33
C LEU A 135 -3.00 0.35 -19.59
N GLU A 136 -2.64 -0.88 -19.97
CA GLU A 136 -1.94 -1.15 -21.24
C GLU A 136 -2.76 -0.68 -22.44
N SER A 137 -4.06 -0.99 -22.47
CA SER A 137 -4.98 -0.56 -23.50
C SER A 137 -5.16 0.97 -23.53
N LEU A 138 -5.21 1.58 -22.33
CA LEU A 138 -5.35 3.04 -22.18
C LEU A 138 -4.08 3.79 -22.60
N ALA A 139 -2.89 3.24 -22.44
CA ALA A 139 -1.66 3.84 -22.95
C ALA A 139 -1.72 4.02 -24.47
N GLY A 140 -2.23 3.01 -25.20
CA GLY A 140 -2.47 3.10 -26.62
C GLY A 140 -3.55 4.13 -27.00
N ALA A 141 -4.66 4.20 -26.24
CA ALA A 141 -5.71 5.18 -26.46
C ALA A 141 -5.25 6.62 -26.20
N ALA A 142 -4.45 6.82 -25.13
CA ALA A 142 -3.90 8.13 -24.77
C ALA A 142 -2.98 8.67 -25.87
N ALA A 143 -2.14 7.85 -26.48
CA ALA A 143 -1.29 8.25 -27.60
C ALA A 143 -2.05 8.75 -28.82
N LEU A 144 -3.33 8.35 -28.96
CA LEU A 144 -4.21 8.72 -30.07
C LEU A 144 -5.22 9.82 -29.71
N ALA A 145 -5.44 10.11 -28.43
CA ALA A 145 -6.55 10.95 -27.97
C ALA A 145 -6.51 12.37 -28.50
N GLY A 146 -5.31 12.97 -28.68
CA GLY A 146 -5.15 14.30 -29.26
C GLY A 146 -5.55 14.39 -30.73
N LYS A 147 -5.65 13.25 -31.44
CA LYS A 147 -5.98 13.19 -32.88
C LYS A 147 -7.33 12.55 -33.15
N ASN A 148 -7.91 11.88 -32.18
CA ASN A 148 -9.12 11.09 -32.34
C ASN A 148 -10.05 11.24 -31.12
N PRO A 149 -11.17 11.97 -31.26
CA PRO A 149 -12.12 12.18 -30.15
C PRO A 149 -12.69 10.89 -29.57
N ARG A 150 -12.80 9.83 -30.38
CA ARG A 150 -13.25 8.51 -29.91
C ARG A 150 -12.23 7.86 -28.96
N ALA A 151 -10.94 8.03 -29.25
CA ALA A 151 -9.88 7.56 -28.39
C ALA A 151 -9.90 8.31 -27.03
N GLY A 152 -10.16 9.62 -27.04
CA GLY A 152 -10.34 10.40 -25.82
C GLY A 152 -11.50 9.89 -24.95
N LYS A 153 -12.65 9.55 -25.56
CA LYS A 153 -13.78 8.97 -24.82
C LYS A 153 -13.45 7.61 -24.21
N ILE A 154 -12.75 6.74 -24.95
CA ILE A 154 -12.29 5.44 -24.46
C ILE A 154 -11.33 5.63 -23.27
N LEU A 155 -10.42 6.59 -23.37
CA LEU A 155 -9.47 6.91 -22.29
C LEU A 155 -10.22 7.30 -21.01
N LEU A 156 -11.16 8.24 -21.08
CA LEU A 156 -11.90 8.69 -19.90
C LEU A 156 -12.71 7.55 -19.27
N GLN A 157 -13.46 6.79 -20.07
CA GLN A 157 -14.24 5.65 -19.58
C GLN A 157 -13.36 4.57 -18.94
N GLY A 158 -12.21 4.29 -19.54
CA GLY A 158 -11.26 3.34 -18.99
C GLY A 158 -10.63 3.81 -17.68
N CYS A 159 -10.33 5.10 -17.56
CA CYS A 159 -9.85 5.67 -16.30
C CYS A 159 -10.86 5.54 -15.16
N ASP A 160 -12.15 5.78 -15.45
CA ASP A 160 -13.23 5.61 -14.47
C ASP A 160 -13.43 4.14 -14.09
N ASN A 161 -13.26 3.22 -15.03
CA ASN A 161 -13.31 1.79 -14.76
C ASN A 161 -12.16 1.34 -13.84
N VAL A 162 -10.93 1.80 -14.09
CA VAL A 162 -9.78 1.55 -13.20
C VAL A 162 -10.08 2.05 -11.79
N GLN A 163 -10.58 3.29 -11.64
CA GLN A 163 -10.94 3.84 -10.34
C GLN A 163 -11.95 2.95 -9.61
N SER A 164 -13.02 2.56 -10.31
CA SER A 164 -14.07 1.72 -9.72
C SER A 164 -13.58 0.35 -9.26
N LEU A 165 -12.66 -0.26 -10.01
CA LEU A 165 -12.04 -1.54 -9.63
C LEU A 165 -11.17 -1.41 -8.39
N LEU A 166 -10.39 -0.34 -8.29
CA LEU A 166 -9.51 -0.09 -7.15
C LEU A 166 -10.31 0.28 -5.90
N ASP A 167 -11.33 1.11 -6.02
CA ASP A 167 -12.21 1.51 -4.91
C ASP A 167 -13.01 0.32 -4.35
N ALA A 168 -13.35 -0.66 -5.18
CA ALA A 168 -14.03 -1.89 -4.76
C ALA A 168 -13.10 -2.89 -4.06
N CYS A 169 -11.77 -2.71 -4.12
CA CYS A 169 -10.78 -3.63 -3.56
C CYS A 169 -10.08 -3.00 -2.35
N ALA A 170 -10.61 -3.24 -1.16
CA ALA A 170 -10.06 -2.67 0.08
C ALA A 170 -8.53 -2.87 0.25
N PRO A 171 -7.92 -4.03 -0.08
CA PRO A 171 -6.47 -4.18 -0.06
C PRO A 171 -5.69 -3.22 -0.96
N LEU A 172 -6.32 -2.64 -1.97
CA LEU A 172 -5.71 -1.75 -2.96
C LEU A 172 -6.17 -0.28 -2.83
N ALA A 173 -6.82 0.10 -1.74
CA ALA A 173 -7.35 1.46 -1.54
C ALA A 173 -6.28 2.55 -1.75
N SER A 174 -5.06 2.36 -1.23
CA SER A 174 -3.95 3.31 -1.45
C SER A 174 -3.55 3.45 -2.93
N LEU A 175 -3.69 2.38 -3.72
CA LEU A 175 -3.47 2.46 -5.18
C LEU A 175 -4.59 3.24 -5.86
N GLY A 176 -5.83 3.13 -5.37
CA GLY A 176 -6.96 3.94 -5.84
C GLY A 176 -6.74 5.44 -5.61
N ASP A 177 -6.22 5.81 -4.43
CA ASP A 177 -5.88 7.20 -4.12
C ASP A 177 -4.75 7.72 -5.02
N PHE A 178 -3.67 6.96 -5.17
CA PHE A 178 -2.59 7.31 -6.09
C PHE A 178 -3.07 7.47 -7.53
N TRP A 179 -3.94 6.57 -8.00
CA TRP A 179 -4.52 6.64 -9.33
C TRP A 179 -5.31 7.94 -9.55
N ARG A 180 -6.07 8.36 -8.54
CA ARG A 180 -6.83 9.63 -8.57
C ARG A 180 -5.91 10.83 -8.70
N GLU A 181 -4.83 10.87 -7.91
CA GLU A 181 -3.82 11.93 -7.99
C GLU A 181 -3.11 11.94 -9.35
N LEU A 182 -2.68 10.78 -9.84
CA LEU A 182 -2.02 10.67 -11.14
C LEU A 182 -2.87 11.20 -12.29
N ARG A 183 -4.18 10.98 -12.26
CA ARG A 183 -5.13 11.51 -13.25
C ARG A 183 -5.26 13.02 -13.17
N ASN A 184 -5.25 13.58 -11.96
CA ASN A 184 -5.44 15.01 -11.74
C ASN A 184 -4.20 15.83 -12.11
N ASP A 185 -3.01 15.27 -11.90
CA ASP A 185 -1.74 15.96 -12.12
C ASP A 185 -1.23 15.88 -13.58
N SER A 186 -1.96 15.19 -14.45
CA SER A 186 -1.48 14.92 -15.82
C SER A 186 -1.99 15.95 -16.81
N ASP A 187 -1.27 17.07 -16.93
CA ASP A 187 -1.53 18.11 -17.93
C ASP A 187 -1.07 17.72 -19.35
N ASP A 188 -0.11 16.78 -19.47
CA ASP A 188 0.45 16.29 -20.72
C ASP A 188 0.01 14.86 -21.02
N ILE A 189 -0.78 14.71 -22.08
CA ILE A 189 -1.33 13.40 -22.49
C ILE A 189 -0.24 12.41 -22.94
N GLY A 190 0.87 12.89 -23.50
CA GLY A 190 1.98 12.03 -23.90
C GLY A 190 2.74 11.50 -22.68
N LYS A 191 2.99 12.35 -21.69
CA LYS A 191 3.54 11.97 -20.41
C LYS A 191 2.62 10.97 -19.69
N PHE A 192 1.32 11.25 -19.67
CA PHE A 192 0.31 10.36 -19.07
C PHE A 192 0.33 8.98 -19.75
N ALA A 193 0.34 8.92 -21.08
CA ALA A 193 0.42 7.65 -21.81
C ALA A 193 1.65 6.82 -21.42
N ALA A 194 2.81 7.46 -21.30
CA ALA A 194 4.05 6.80 -20.85
C ALA A 194 3.91 6.26 -19.41
N GLN A 195 3.34 7.06 -18.50
CA GLN A 195 3.09 6.66 -17.11
C GLN A 195 2.13 5.48 -17.00
N LEU A 196 1.07 5.42 -17.83
CA LEU A 196 0.14 4.28 -17.90
C LEU A 196 0.87 2.99 -18.27
N GLY A 197 1.76 3.02 -19.25
CA GLY A 197 2.54 1.86 -19.67
C GLY A 197 3.49 1.37 -18.58
N VAL A 198 4.16 2.30 -17.90
CA VAL A 198 5.05 1.99 -16.76
C VAL A 198 4.23 1.38 -15.61
N LEU A 199 3.10 1.99 -15.26
CA LEU A 199 2.23 1.50 -14.18
C LEU A 199 1.69 0.12 -14.49
N SER A 200 1.18 -0.13 -15.71
CA SER A 200 0.72 -1.44 -16.16
C SER A 200 1.77 -2.52 -15.94
N LYS A 201 3.01 -2.27 -16.37
CA LYS A 201 4.12 -3.22 -16.18
C LYS A 201 4.43 -3.50 -14.71
N ASN A 202 4.44 -2.46 -13.86
CA ASN A 202 4.69 -2.61 -12.44
C ASN A 202 3.58 -3.42 -11.76
N LEU A 203 2.31 -3.17 -12.09
CA LEU A 203 1.17 -3.94 -11.53
C LEU A 203 1.21 -5.41 -11.96
N THR A 204 1.57 -5.69 -13.22
CA THR A 204 1.74 -7.06 -13.72
C THR A 204 2.83 -7.80 -12.93
N ASN A 205 3.99 -7.16 -12.75
CA ASN A 205 5.10 -7.73 -11.99
C ASN A 205 4.70 -7.98 -10.53
N PHE A 206 4.05 -7.02 -9.91
CA PHE A 206 3.62 -7.17 -8.52
C PHE A 206 2.59 -8.28 -8.35
N ALA A 207 1.59 -8.37 -9.23
CA ALA A 207 0.63 -9.47 -9.21
C ALA A 207 1.30 -10.85 -9.36
N ALA A 208 2.35 -10.95 -10.18
CA ALA A 208 3.13 -12.17 -10.33
C ALA A 208 3.96 -12.48 -9.07
N GLU A 209 4.56 -11.46 -8.45
CA GLU A 209 5.33 -11.63 -7.21
C GLU A 209 4.46 -12.05 -6.01
N LEU A 210 3.21 -11.54 -5.93
CA LEU A 210 2.27 -11.89 -4.86
C LEU A 210 1.85 -13.37 -4.91
N VAL A 211 1.66 -13.91 -6.11
CA VAL A 211 1.22 -15.30 -6.30
C VAL A 211 2.38 -16.29 -6.13
N GLY A 212 3.61 -15.80 -6.16
CA GLY A 212 4.80 -16.64 -6.24
C GLY A 212 5.04 -17.10 -7.68
N LYS A 213 6.28 -17.25 -8.08
CA LYS A 213 6.59 -17.97 -9.34
C LYS A 213 6.31 -19.44 -9.05
N GLU A 214 5.28 -20.00 -9.70
CA GLU A 214 5.20 -21.44 -9.91
C GLU A 214 6.47 -21.96 -10.60
#